data_2e87f1fb85f1f6841338be4cbccd4cb7
#
_entry.id   2e87f1fb85f1f6841338be4cbccd4cb7
#
_cell.length_a   1.000
_cell.length_b   1.000
_cell.length_c   1.000
_cell.angle_alpha   90.00
_cell.angle_beta   90.00
_cell.angle_gamma   90.00
#
_symmetry.space_group_name_H-M   'P 1'
#
loop_
_entity.id
_entity.type
_entity.pdbx_description
1 polymer ?
#
loop_
_entity_poly.entity_id
_entity_poly.type
_entity_poly.pdbx_seq_one_letter_code
_entity_poly.pdbx_strand_id
1 'polypeptide(L)'
;AATAYSYQSGEKMVKYTEEKVVSMILKDYLGKKIFILAPLVRNRKGHYRELFESMRRKGYLYIRIDGEILELTQGMKTDRYKNHNIEVVVDKMKLAARLGETEDNLSQRLQKTVATAMRQGDGLVMIIDADTGEAKFFSKRLMDPVTGLSYKDPAPNIFSFNSPEGACPHCKGLGMVSEIDLKKVIPDDRKSIREGAIAPLGKYKSQMIFWQIEAILSKYDLDLKSPVKDIPQEAMDEILYGALEKVRIAKELVHTTTDYFVAFDGVVKYLRAVMEGDESAAGKKWSGQFIADVTCGECQGQRLNREALSYKIWGKNISELSEMDLGELYEWMGEVGNHLGETQRQIATEIIKEIRKRIRFLLDVGLDYLSV
;
A
#
# COMPACT_ATOMS: atom_id res chain seq x y z
N ALA A 1 5.11 -17.66 16.43
CA ALA A 1 4.60 -18.92 15.84
C ALA A 1 4.08 -18.73 14.41
N ALA A 2 3.71 -17.50 14.00
CA ALA A 2 3.21 -17.23 12.65
C ALA A 2 4.31 -17.35 11.58
N THR A 3 3.92 -17.79 10.39
CA THR A 3 4.75 -17.77 9.19
C THR A 3 4.38 -16.54 8.37
N ALA A 4 5.38 -15.75 7.96
CA ALA A 4 5.18 -14.59 7.09
C ALA A 4 5.19 -15.02 5.62
N TYR A 5 4.28 -14.45 4.85
CA TYR A 5 4.19 -14.60 3.39
C TYR A 5 4.34 -13.23 2.73
N SER A 6 4.76 -13.19 1.48
CA SER A 6 4.80 -11.96 0.70
C SER A 6 3.41 -11.60 0.19
N TYR A 7 2.96 -10.37 0.42
CA TYR A 7 1.70 -9.90 -0.20
C TYR A 7 1.84 -9.59 -1.70
N GLN A 8 3.06 -9.66 -2.26
CA GLN A 8 3.32 -9.45 -3.69
C GLN A 8 3.37 -10.76 -4.47
N SER A 9 4.12 -11.75 -3.99
CA SER A 9 4.32 -13.04 -4.68
C SER A 9 3.50 -14.18 -4.09
N GLY A 10 3.04 -14.05 -2.85
CA GLY A 10 2.42 -15.14 -2.09
C GLY A 10 3.43 -16.13 -1.49
N GLU A 11 4.72 -15.97 -1.79
CA GLU A 11 5.77 -16.88 -1.34
C GLU A 11 6.08 -16.69 0.15
N LYS A 12 6.56 -17.77 0.76
CA LYS A 12 7.03 -17.76 2.15
C LYS A 12 8.24 -16.85 2.28
N MET A 13 8.18 -15.92 3.23
CA MET A 13 9.30 -15.04 3.55
C MET A 13 10.45 -15.81 4.20
N VAL A 14 11.67 -15.43 3.83
CA VAL A 14 12.91 -16.02 4.34
C VAL A 14 13.74 -15.00 5.10
N LYS A 15 14.50 -15.49 6.08
CA LYS A 15 15.45 -14.69 6.87
C LYS A 15 16.75 -15.45 6.94
N TYR A 16 17.86 -14.78 6.66
CA TYR A 16 19.18 -15.40 6.64
C TYR A 16 20.10 -14.78 7.69
N THR A 17 20.96 -15.60 8.31
CA THR A 17 22.11 -15.08 9.06
C THR A 17 23.23 -14.69 8.09
N GLU A 18 24.17 -13.85 8.51
CA GLU A 18 25.32 -13.45 7.67
C GLU A 18 26.12 -14.66 7.22
N GLU A 19 26.37 -15.61 8.11
CA GLU A 19 27.12 -16.84 7.83
C GLU A 19 26.41 -17.66 6.75
N LYS A 20 25.08 -17.77 6.84
CA LYS A 20 24.29 -18.50 5.84
C LYS A 20 24.35 -17.82 4.49
N VAL A 21 24.30 -16.48 4.45
CA VAL A 21 24.42 -15.70 3.20
C VAL A 21 25.80 -15.91 2.58
N VAL A 22 26.87 -15.82 3.36
CA VAL A 22 28.25 -16.08 2.88
C VAL A 22 28.38 -17.50 2.33
N SER A 23 27.88 -18.51 3.04
CA SER A 23 27.87 -19.91 2.59
C SER A 23 27.12 -20.08 1.26
N MET A 24 25.95 -19.43 1.10
CA MET A 24 25.19 -19.51 -0.14
C MET A 24 25.89 -18.80 -1.30
N ILE A 25 26.50 -17.64 -1.06
CA ILE A 25 27.26 -16.92 -2.08
C ILE A 25 28.46 -17.73 -2.54
N LEU A 26 29.23 -18.32 -1.63
CA LEU A 26 30.35 -19.19 -1.99
C LEU A 26 29.90 -20.41 -2.78
N LYS A 27 28.78 -21.03 -2.42
CA LYS A 27 28.23 -22.19 -3.14
C LYS A 27 27.77 -21.82 -4.56
N ASP A 28 27.03 -20.70 -4.73
CA ASP A 28 26.36 -20.38 -5.98
C ASP A 28 27.27 -19.63 -6.97
N TYR A 29 28.31 -18.95 -6.48
CA TYR A 29 29.14 -18.04 -7.29
C TYR A 29 30.65 -18.35 -7.25
N LEU A 30 31.09 -19.50 -6.73
CA LEU A 30 32.50 -19.86 -6.72
C LEU A 30 33.07 -19.81 -8.15
N GLY A 31 34.22 -19.16 -8.31
CA GLY A 31 34.88 -18.95 -9.62
C GLY A 31 34.36 -17.77 -10.44
N LYS A 32 33.24 -17.23 -10.10
CA LYS A 32 32.58 -16.11 -10.83
C LYS A 32 33.03 -14.74 -10.35
N LYS A 33 32.80 -13.72 -11.18
CA LYS A 33 32.87 -12.32 -10.79
C LYS A 33 31.49 -11.86 -10.32
N ILE A 34 31.45 -11.21 -9.16
CA ILE A 34 30.21 -10.68 -8.61
C ILE A 34 30.34 -9.21 -8.21
N PHE A 35 29.21 -8.52 -8.24
CA PHE A 35 29.03 -7.24 -7.55
C PHE A 35 28.26 -7.51 -6.25
N ILE A 36 28.70 -6.88 -5.17
CA ILE A 36 28.02 -6.88 -3.88
C ILE A 36 27.47 -5.46 -3.66
N LEU A 37 26.15 -5.34 -3.62
CA LEU A 37 25.47 -4.05 -3.54
C LEU A 37 24.61 -3.97 -2.30
N ALA A 38 24.42 -2.75 -1.82
CA ALA A 38 23.48 -2.44 -0.75
C ALA A 38 22.29 -1.64 -1.33
N PRO A 39 21.06 -2.19 -1.32
CA PRO A 39 19.86 -1.46 -1.71
C PRO A 39 19.57 -0.31 -0.75
N LEU A 40 19.44 0.92 -1.30
CA LEU A 40 19.20 2.14 -0.54
C LEU A 40 17.79 2.69 -0.77
N VAL A 41 17.30 2.58 -2.01
CA VAL A 41 15.98 3.05 -2.41
C VAL A 41 15.33 1.97 -3.27
N ARG A 42 14.04 1.70 -3.02
CA ARG A 42 13.27 0.72 -3.76
C ARG A 42 11.93 1.30 -4.16
N ASN A 43 11.72 1.41 -5.48
CA ASN A 43 10.48 1.85 -6.13
C ASN A 43 9.88 3.12 -5.50
N ARG A 44 10.70 4.16 -5.29
CA ARG A 44 10.27 5.43 -4.71
C ARG A 44 10.67 6.62 -5.57
N LYS A 45 9.79 7.61 -5.62
CA LYS A 45 10.03 8.89 -6.29
C LYS A 45 11.01 9.75 -5.50
N GLY A 46 11.85 10.49 -6.20
CA GLY A 46 12.78 11.44 -5.58
C GLY A 46 13.97 11.78 -6.46
N HIS A 47 14.64 12.88 -6.19
CA HIS A 47 15.84 13.29 -6.93
C HIS A 47 17.15 12.79 -6.30
N TYR A 48 17.13 12.33 -5.08
CA TYR A 48 18.17 11.61 -4.30
C TYR A 48 19.57 12.24 -4.28
N ARG A 49 19.71 13.56 -4.58
CA ARG A 49 21.00 14.27 -4.62
C ARG A 49 21.77 14.14 -3.31
N GLU A 50 21.12 14.33 -2.17
CA GLU A 50 21.75 14.23 -0.85
C GLU A 50 22.25 12.81 -0.55
N LEU A 51 21.49 11.79 -0.99
CA LEU A 51 21.88 10.39 -0.87
C LEU A 51 23.16 10.10 -1.63
N PHE A 52 23.25 10.54 -2.90
CA PHE A 52 24.45 10.35 -3.72
C PHE A 52 25.66 11.07 -3.12
N GLU A 53 25.51 12.30 -2.67
CA GLU A 53 26.58 13.03 -2.00
C GLU A 53 27.01 12.37 -0.68
N SER A 54 26.07 11.79 0.08
CA SER A 54 26.35 11.02 1.29
C SER A 54 27.18 9.76 0.98
N MET A 55 26.82 9.01 -0.06
CA MET A 55 27.55 7.81 -0.46
C MET A 55 28.93 8.16 -0.99
N ARG A 56 29.08 9.23 -1.77
CA ARG A 56 30.36 9.73 -2.24
C ARG A 56 31.29 10.12 -1.07
N ARG A 57 30.78 10.82 -0.07
CA ARG A 57 31.55 11.18 1.14
C ARG A 57 31.97 9.96 1.96
N LYS A 58 31.21 8.86 1.92
CA LYS A 58 31.59 7.58 2.53
C LYS A 58 32.64 6.79 1.73
N GLY A 59 33.06 7.31 0.55
CA GLY A 59 34.11 6.70 -0.28
C GLY A 59 33.63 5.66 -1.29
N TYR A 60 32.32 5.54 -1.52
CA TYR A 60 31.81 4.67 -2.58
C TYR A 60 32.02 5.32 -3.94
N LEU A 61 32.44 4.50 -4.92
CA LEU A 61 32.77 4.98 -6.27
C LEU A 61 31.63 4.74 -7.29
N TYR A 62 30.82 3.72 -7.07
CA TYR A 62 29.79 3.28 -8.01
C TYR A 62 28.44 3.13 -7.34
N ILE A 63 27.41 3.44 -8.11
CA ILE A 63 26.01 3.27 -7.74
C ILE A 63 25.26 2.63 -8.90
N ARG A 64 24.28 1.82 -8.60
CA ARG A 64 23.35 1.27 -9.60
C ARG A 64 22.04 2.01 -9.49
N ILE A 65 21.53 2.52 -10.60
CA ILE A 65 20.25 3.22 -10.70
C ILE A 65 19.42 2.54 -11.79
N ASP A 66 18.27 2.05 -11.43
CA ASP A 66 17.30 1.43 -12.35
C ASP A 66 17.91 0.34 -13.25
N GLY A 67 18.90 -0.36 -12.74
CA GLY A 67 19.59 -1.44 -13.45
C GLY A 67 20.97 -1.08 -14.01
N GLU A 68 21.32 0.20 -14.13
CA GLU A 68 22.59 0.66 -14.68
C GLU A 68 23.60 1.02 -13.59
N ILE A 69 24.83 0.50 -13.70
CA ILE A 69 25.93 0.86 -12.78
C ILE A 69 26.65 2.09 -13.32
N LEU A 70 26.62 3.16 -12.54
CA LEU A 70 27.17 4.47 -12.89
C LEU A 70 28.22 4.88 -11.85
N GLU A 71 29.17 5.73 -12.26
CA GLU A 71 30.13 6.36 -11.35
C GLU A 71 29.44 7.46 -10.54
N LEU A 72 29.72 7.51 -9.24
CA LEU A 72 29.20 8.54 -8.33
C LEU A 72 29.93 9.87 -8.57
N THR A 73 29.28 10.78 -9.30
CA THR A 73 29.80 12.12 -9.60
C THR A 73 29.17 13.20 -8.73
N GLN A 74 29.84 14.35 -8.62
CA GLN A 74 29.33 15.50 -7.88
C GLN A 74 28.06 16.05 -8.55
N GLY A 75 27.03 16.36 -7.76
CA GLY A 75 25.79 16.93 -8.26
C GLY A 75 24.83 15.95 -8.93
N MET A 76 25.14 14.64 -8.90
CA MET A 76 24.28 13.59 -9.45
C MET A 76 22.86 13.66 -8.88
N LYS A 77 21.86 13.44 -9.72
CA LYS A 77 20.43 13.43 -9.35
C LYS A 77 19.63 12.55 -10.29
N THR A 78 18.49 12.08 -9.82
CA THR A 78 17.48 11.32 -10.60
C THR A 78 16.24 12.18 -10.87
N ASP A 79 15.34 11.70 -11.73
CA ASP A 79 14.07 12.35 -12.02
C ASP A 79 13.13 12.23 -10.81
N ARG A 80 12.74 13.39 -10.22
CA ARG A 80 11.93 13.41 -8.98
C ARG A 80 10.52 12.82 -9.15
N TYR A 81 10.02 12.70 -10.37
CA TYR A 81 8.65 12.25 -10.65
C TYR A 81 8.55 10.76 -10.99
N LYS A 82 9.68 10.11 -11.26
CA LYS A 82 9.77 8.67 -11.54
C LYS A 82 10.13 7.88 -10.29
N ASN A 83 9.66 6.64 -10.24
CA ASN A 83 10.10 5.70 -9.22
C ASN A 83 11.48 5.16 -9.59
N HIS A 84 12.37 5.09 -8.61
CA HIS A 84 13.74 4.63 -8.80
C HIS A 84 14.07 3.47 -7.85
N ASN A 85 14.94 2.58 -8.33
CA ASN A 85 15.67 1.62 -7.53
C ASN A 85 17.15 2.07 -7.51
N ILE A 86 17.71 2.22 -6.31
CA ILE A 86 19.09 2.72 -6.13
C ILE A 86 19.82 1.79 -5.18
N GLU A 87 20.94 1.24 -5.65
CA GLU A 87 21.82 0.38 -4.89
C GLU A 87 23.25 0.93 -4.94
N VAL A 88 23.92 1.01 -3.79
CA VAL A 88 25.35 1.36 -3.79
C VAL A 88 26.20 0.10 -4.00
N VAL A 89 27.19 0.16 -4.87
CA VAL A 89 28.18 -0.90 -5.09
C VAL A 89 29.18 -0.87 -3.95
N VAL A 90 29.11 -1.87 -3.07
CA VAL A 90 30.02 -1.98 -1.91
C VAL A 90 31.35 -2.57 -2.34
N ASP A 91 31.33 -3.62 -3.16
CA ASP A 91 32.55 -4.27 -3.66
C ASP A 91 32.28 -4.97 -5.00
N LYS A 92 33.36 -5.20 -5.73
CA LYS A 92 33.42 -5.96 -6.98
C LYS A 92 34.52 -7.01 -6.84
N MET A 93 34.17 -8.25 -6.71
CA MET A 93 35.15 -9.30 -6.43
C MET A 93 34.98 -10.52 -7.32
N LYS A 94 36.11 -11.19 -7.61
CA LYS A 94 36.13 -12.54 -8.17
C LYS A 94 36.20 -13.50 -7.01
N LEU A 95 35.26 -14.45 -6.93
CA LEU A 95 35.18 -15.49 -5.91
C LEU A 95 36.08 -16.67 -6.30
N ALA A 96 37.39 -16.42 -6.37
CA ALA A 96 38.43 -17.43 -6.55
C ALA A 96 39.56 -17.10 -5.58
N ALA A 97 40.12 -18.11 -4.98
CA ALA A 97 41.33 -17.96 -4.18
C ALA A 97 42.43 -17.36 -5.07
N ARG A 98 43.08 -16.29 -4.62
CA ARG A 98 44.30 -15.77 -5.27
C ARG A 98 45.46 -16.71 -5.01
N LEU A 99 46.51 -16.66 -5.82
CA LEU A 99 47.71 -17.46 -5.60
C LEU A 99 48.24 -17.17 -4.17
N GLY A 100 48.26 -18.21 -3.31
CA GLY A 100 48.65 -18.09 -1.91
C GLY A 100 47.55 -17.66 -0.92
N GLU A 101 46.33 -17.47 -1.36
CA GLU A 101 45.16 -17.18 -0.49
C GLU A 101 44.43 -18.48 -0.13
N THR A 102 44.16 -18.71 1.14
CA THR A 102 43.36 -19.87 1.60
C THR A 102 41.88 -19.61 1.42
N GLU A 103 41.05 -20.65 1.33
CA GLU A 103 39.59 -20.55 1.29
C GLU A 103 39.04 -19.79 2.50
N ASP A 104 39.69 -19.92 3.67
CA ASP A 104 39.31 -19.17 4.88
C ASP A 104 39.49 -17.65 4.72
N ASN A 105 40.57 -17.21 4.07
CA ASN A 105 40.81 -15.78 3.80
C ASN A 105 39.78 -15.20 2.84
N LEU A 106 39.39 -15.96 1.80
CA LEU A 106 38.32 -15.57 0.89
C LEU A 106 36.99 -15.46 1.62
N SER A 107 36.66 -16.43 2.45
CA SER A 107 35.43 -16.43 3.26
C SER A 107 35.37 -15.23 4.22
N GLN A 108 36.46 -14.94 4.94
CA GLN A 108 36.52 -13.78 5.85
C GLN A 108 36.39 -12.44 5.12
N ARG A 109 37.02 -12.32 3.95
CA ARG A 109 36.90 -11.12 3.12
C ARG A 109 35.46 -10.92 2.64
N LEU A 110 34.83 -11.99 2.14
CA LEU A 110 33.43 -11.96 1.73
C LEU A 110 32.52 -11.61 2.90
N GLN A 111 32.74 -12.20 4.08
CA GLN A 111 31.96 -11.91 5.28
C GLN A 111 32.01 -10.44 5.68
N LYS A 112 33.19 -9.80 5.68
CA LYS A 112 33.36 -8.37 5.96
C LYS A 112 32.62 -7.50 4.95
N THR A 113 32.68 -7.87 3.68
CA THR A 113 31.99 -7.13 2.60
C THR A 113 30.46 -7.26 2.71
N VAL A 114 29.97 -8.48 2.93
CA VAL A 114 28.52 -8.75 3.13
C VAL A 114 28.00 -8.01 4.37
N ALA A 115 28.72 -8.05 5.48
CA ALA A 115 28.35 -7.32 6.70
C ALA A 115 28.29 -5.81 6.44
N THR A 116 29.24 -5.25 5.67
CA THR A 116 29.23 -3.83 5.28
C THR A 116 28.04 -3.50 4.37
N ALA A 117 27.76 -4.34 3.38
CA ALA A 117 26.61 -4.16 2.48
C ALA A 117 25.29 -4.23 3.24
N MET A 118 25.11 -5.21 4.12
CA MET A 118 23.90 -5.33 4.95
C MET A 118 23.73 -4.14 5.90
N ARG A 119 24.81 -3.60 6.47
CA ARG A 119 24.74 -2.40 7.31
C ARG A 119 24.29 -1.16 6.53
N GLN A 120 24.76 -0.97 5.28
CA GLN A 120 24.33 0.12 4.42
C GLN A 120 22.90 -0.08 3.88
N GLY A 121 22.53 -1.31 3.55
CA GLY A 121 21.23 -1.71 3.00
C GLY A 121 20.16 -2.05 4.03
N ASP A 122 20.34 -1.64 5.30
CA ASP A 122 19.38 -1.88 6.39
C ASP A 122 19.01 -3.37 6.54
N GLY A 123 20.03 -4.24 6.51
CA GLY A 123 19.91 -5.69 6.62
C GLY A 123 19.74 -6.41 5.28
N LEU A 124 19.68 -5.69 4.18
CA LEU A 124 19.54 -6.25 2.83
C LEU A 124 20.85 -6.16 2.05
N VAL A 125 21.19 -7.20 1.31
CA VAL A 125 22.29 -7.22 0.36
C VAL A 125 21.81 -7.81 -0.97
N MET A 126 22.34 -7.29 -2.06
CA MET A 126 22.09 -7.75 -3.43
C MET A 126 23.40 -8.22 -4.04
N ILE A 127 23.37 -9.40 -4.61
CA ILE A 127 24.50 -9.99 -5.34
C ILE A 127 24.12 -10.02 -6.82
N ILE A 128 25.01 -9.52 -7.67
CA ILE A 128 24.83 -9.59 -9.13
C ILE A 128 25.99 -10.41 -9.70
N ASP A 129 25.67 -11.43 -10.48
CA ASP A 129 26.61 -12.12 -11.33
C ASP A 129 27.06 -11.15 -12.44
N ALA A 130 28.36 -10.85 -12.50
CA ALA A 130 28.89 -9.84 -13.44
C ALA A 130 28.81 -10.29 -14.91
N ASP A 131 28.72 -11.59 -15.18
CA ASP A 131 28.70 -12.15 -16.52
C ASP A 131 27.27 -12.29 -17.07
N THR A 132 26.31 -12.65 -16.22
CA THR A 132 24.90 -12.85 -16.60
C THR A 132 24.00 -11.65 -16.30
N GLY A 133 24.40 -10.78 -15.37
CA GLY A 133 23.55 -9.70 -14.85
C GLY A 133 22.44 -10.15 -13.89
N GLU A 134 22.38 -11.45 -13.58
CA GLU A 134 21.36 -12.00 -12.69
C GLU A 134 21.56 -11.48 -11.26
N ALA A 135 20.48 -10.99 -10.65
CA ALA A 135 20.49 -10.41 -9.32
C ALA A 135 19.78 -11.33 -8.32
N LYS A 136 20.41 -11.55 -7.15
CA LYS A 136 19.85 -12.30 -6.04
C LYS A 136 19.90 -11.47 -4.75
N PHE A 137 18.81 -11.47 -4.01
CA PHE A 137 18.71 -10.74 -2.75
C PHE A 137 18.86 -11.67 -1.55
N PHE A 138 19.51 -11.15 -0.49
CA PHE A 138 19.60 -11.80 0.82
C PHE A 138 19.32 -10.77 1.91
N SER A 139 18.63 -11.18 2.98
CA SER A 139 18.25 -10.28 4.06
C SER A 139 18.37 -10.93 5.43
N LYS A 140 18.79 -10.14 6.41
CA LYS A 140 18.67 -10.45 7.84
C LYS A 140 17.25 -10.29 8.35
N ARG A 141 16.38 -9.60 7.60
CA ARG A 141 14.95 -9.45 7.87
C ARG A 141 14.16 -10.46 7.07
N LEU A 142 12.90 -10.64 7.41
CA LEU A 142 11.97 -11.41 6.61
C LEU A 142 11.89 -10.79 5.21
N MET A 143 12.16 -11.57 4.19
CA MET A 143 12.25 -11.10 2.81
C MET A 143 11.63 -12.12 1.87
N ASP A 144 10.93 -11.62 0.88
CA ASP A 144 10.47 -12.37 -0.28
C ASP A 144 11.67 -12.71 -1.19
N PRO A 145 11.99 -13.98 -1.41
CA PRO A 145 13.15 -14.36 -2.22
C PRO A 145 13.02 -14.00 -3.70
N VAL A 146 11.78 -13.79 -4.19
CA VAL A 146 11.49 -13.48 -5.59
C VAL A 146 11.53 -11.98 -5.85
N THR A 147 10.77 -11.20 -5.06
CA THR A 147 10.63 -9.75 -5.27
C THR A 147 11.62 -8.93 -4.44
N GLY A 148 12.24 -9.56 -3.44
CA GLY A 148 13.08 -8.90 -2.44
C GLY A 148 12.31 -7.95 -1.50
N LEU A 149 10.96 -7.96 -1.52
CA LEU A 149 10.15 -7.25 -0.54
C LEU A 149 10.57 -7.69 0.86
N SER A 150 10.76 -6.75 1.77
CA SER A 150 11.29 -7.03 3.11
C SER A 150 10.35 -6.45 4.17
N TYR A 151 10.05 -7.24 5.19
CA TYR A 151 9.28 -6.83 6.35
C TYR A 151 10.21 -6.46 7.51
N LYS A 152 9.77 -5.54 8.35
CA LYS A 152 10.41 -5.31 9.65
C LYS A 152 10.19 -6.51 10.55
N ASP A 153 11.04 -6.65 11.59
CA ASP A 153 10.78 -7.68 12.60
C ASP A 153 9.42 -7.40 13.26
N PRO A 154 8.53 -8.39 13.34
CA PRO A 154 7.17 -8.19 13.80
C PRO A 154 7.14 -7.86 15.29
N ALA A 155 6.48 -6.76 15.62
CA ALA A 155 6.15 -6.38 16.99
C ALA A 155 4.64 -6.52 17.20
N PRO A 156 4.14 -6.72 18.44
CA PRO A 156 2.72 -6.95 18.69
C PRO A 156 1.78 -5.87 18.13
N ASN A 157 2.24 -4.63 18.06
CA ASN A 157 1.47 -3.49 17.56
C ASN A 157 1.14 -3.56 16.06
N ILE A 158 1.92 -4.30 15.24
CA ILE A 158 1.58 -4.47 13.82
C ILE A 158 0.32 -5.33 13.61
N PHE A 159 -0.10 -6.11 14.59
CA PHE A 159 -1.31 -6.92 14.56
C PHE A 159 -2.52 -6.25 15.21
N SER A 160 -2.40 -4.97 15.56
CA SER A 160 -3.48 -4.19 16.16
C SER A 160 -4.02 -3.16 15.17
N PHE A 161 -5.31 -3.21 14.88
CA PHE A 161 -6.00 -2.19 14.06
C PHE A 161 -6.12 -0.83 14.76
N ASN A 162 -5.83 -0.75 16.07
CA ASN A 162 -5.77 0.49 16.84
C ASN A 162 -4.36 1.11 16.84
N SER A 163 -3.36 0.42 16.27
CA SER A 163 -2.00 0.93 16.13
C SER A 163 -1.77 1.48 14.73
N PRO A 164 -1.13 2.66 14.57
CA PRO A 164 -0.79 3.20 13.26
C PRO A 164 0.07 2.26 12.40
N GLU A 165 0.88 1.39 13.04
CA GLU A 165 1.73 0.42 12.36
C GLU A 165 0.95 -0.77 11.80
N GLY A 166 -0.16 -1.16 12.46
CA GLY A 166 -0.97 -2.31 12.08
C GLY A 166 -2.22 -1.95 11.28
N ALA A 167 -2.80 -0.78 11.53
CA ALA A 167 -4.02 -0.34 10.90
C ALA A 167 -3.91 -0.24 9.38
N CYS A 168 -4.99 -0.55 8.69
CA CYS A 168 -5.10 -0.26 7.26
C CYS A 168 -4.93 1.25 7.03
N PRO A 169 -4.00 1.68 6.16
CA PRO A 169 -3.72 3.10 5.96
C PRO A 169 -4.89 3.87 5.33
N HIS A 170 -5.77 3.19 4.61
CA HIS A 170 -6.93 3.80 3.95
C HIS A 170 -8.07 4.07 4.93
N CYS A 171 -8.56 3.05 5.64
CA CYS A 171 -9.66 3.19 6.61
C CYS A 171 -9.19 3.47 8.05
N LYS A 172 -7.89 3.57 8.29
CA LYS A 172 -7.30 3.80 9.63
C LYS A 172 -7.77 2.80 10.70
N GLY A 173 -7.95 1.54 10.28
CA GLY A 173 -8.38 0.47 11.16
C GLY A 173 -9.89 0.33 11.38
N LEU A 174 -10.71 1.12 10.69
CA LEU A 174 -12.18 1.06 10.83
C LEU A 174 -12.79 -0.12 10.07
N GLY A 175 -12.16 -0.59 8.99
CA GLY A 175 -12.69 -1.63 8.09
C GLY A 175 -13.69 -1.10 7.07
N MET A 176 -14.22 0.10 7.29
CA MET A 176 -15.19 0.79 6.45
C MET A 176 -14.69 2.18 6.10
N VAL A 177 -15.17 2.72 5.01
CA VAL A 177 -14.93 4.10 4.58
C VAL A 177 -16.25 4.75 4.21
N SER A 178 -16.39 6.03 4.50
CA SER A 178 -17.58 6.78 4.14
C SER A 178 -17.44 7.30 2.71
N GLU A 179 -18.30 6.84 1.82
CA GLU A 179 -18.33 7.24 0.42
C GLU A 179 -19.64 7.93 0.06
N ILE A 180 -19.62 8.74 -1.00
CA ILE A 180 -20.82 9.38 -1.51
C ILE A 180 -21.70 8.32 -2.18
N ASP A 181 -22.91 8.18 -1.68
CA ASP A 181 -23.93 7.27 -2.22
C ASP A 181 -24.71 7.96 -3.36
N LEU A 182 -24.43 7.56 -4.58
CA LEU A 182 -25.10 8.13 -5.76
C LEU A 182 -26.62 7.94 -5.75
N LYS A 183 -27.16 6.88 -5.10
CA LYS A 183 -28.60 6.69 -4.93
C LYS A 183 -29.22 7.72 -3.99
N LYS A 184 -28.44 8.23 -3.05
CA LYS A 184 -28.87 9.33 -2.17
C LYS A 184 -28.66 10.69 -2.82
N VAL A 185 -27.67 10.82 -3.72
CA VAL A 185 -27.42 12.01 -4.50
C VAL A 185 -28.52 12.21 -5.56
N ILE A 186 -28.96 11.13 -6.22
CA ILE A 186 -30.03 11.13 -7.21
C ILE A 186 -31.11 10.11 -6.75
N PRO A 187 -31.99 10.49 -5.83
CA PRO A 187 -32.97 9.53 -5.26
C PRO A 187 -34.15 9.24 -6.19
N ASP A 188 -34.43 10.10 -7.18
CA ASP A 188 -35.50 9.91 -8.17
C ASP A 188 -35.01 10.44 -9.55
N ASP A 189 -34.63 9.52 -10.42
CA ASP A 189 -34.13 9.79 -11.77
C ASP A 189 -35.23 10.22 -12.77
N ARG A 190 -36.51 10.10 -12.39
CA ARG A 190 -37.63 10.60 -13.17
C ARG A 190 -37.78 12.12 -13.10
N LYS A 191 -37.20 12.76 -12.08
CA LYS A 191 -37.15 14.21 -11.94
C LYS A 191 -36.06 14.78 -12.82
N SER A 192 -36.27 16.05 -13.20
CA SER A 192 -35.24 16.86 -13.87
C SER A 192 -34.29 17.50 -12.85
N ILE A 193 -33.11 17.91 -13.32
CA ILE A 193 -32.15 18.66 -12.48
C ILE A 193 -32.76 19.98 -12.00
N ARG A 194 -33.61 20.60 -12.82
CA ARG A 194 -34.34 21.82 -12.46
C ARG A 194 -35.30 21.59 -11.29
N GLU A 195 -35.92 20.43 -11.22
CA GLU A 195 -36.85 20.03 -10.14
C GLU A 195 -36.13 19.57 -8.87
N GLY A 196 -34.80 19.42 -8.93
CA GLY A 196 -33.99 19.01 -7.80
C GLY A 196 -33.68 17.52 -7.78
N ALA A 197 -33.56 16.85 -8.94
CA ALA A 197 -33.15 15.47 -9.04
C ALA A 197 -31.78 15.20 -8.36
N ILE A 198 -30.86 16.18 -8.45
CA ILE A 198 -29.58 16.13 -7.71
C ILE A 198 -29.83 16.74 -6.32
N ALA A 199 -30.16 15.92 -5.37
CA ALA A 199 -30.59 16.30 -4.03
C ALA A 199 -29.64 17.29 -3.30
N PRO A 200 -28.29 17.14 -3.37
CA PRO A 200 -27.35 18.09 -2.78
C PRO A 200 -27.44 19.50 -3.35
N LEU A 201 -27.83 19.66 -4.60
CA LEU A 201 -28.00 20.99 -5.24
C LEU A 201 -29.37 21.57 -4.96
N GLY A 202 -30.38 20.73 -4.71
CA GLY A 202 -31.78 21.13 -4.57
C GLY A 202 -32.39 21.60 -5.89
N LYS A 203 -33.49 22.37 -5.79
CA LYS A 203 -34.14 22.96 -6.95
C LYS A 203 -33.24 24.01 -7.59
N TYR A 204 -33.45 24.24 -8.89
CA TYR A 204 -32.73 25.23 -9.67
C TYR A 204 -32.63 26.59 -8.97
N LYS A 205 -31.41 27.11 -8.95
CA LYS A 205 -31.06 28.46 -8.55
C LYS A 205 -30.17 29.08 -9.61
N SER A 206 -30.21 30.40 -9.77
CA SER A 206 -29.32 31.13 -10.68
C SER A 206 -27.89 31.16 -10.09
N GLN A 207 -27.18 30.05 -10.19
CA GLN A 207 -25.83 29.81 -9.66
C GLN A 207 -24.93 29.13 -10.71
N MET A 208 -23.64 29.41 -10.61
CA MET A 208 -22.61 28.91 -11.55
C MET A 208 -22.72 27.42 -11.81
N ILE A 209 -22.92 26.60 -10.78
CA ILE A 209 -22.98 25.13 -10.92
C ILE A 209 -24.11 24.68 -11.85
N PHE A 210 -25.30 25.33 -11.81
CA PHE A 210 -26.39 24.98 -12.72
C PHE A 210 -26.10 25.41 -14.15
N TRP A 211 -25.45 26.57 -14.36
CA TRP A 211 -25.05 27.04 -15.70
C TRP A 211 -24.01 26.11 -16.32
N GLN A 212 -23.07 25.59 -15.50
CA GLN A 212 -22.09 24.60 -15.95
C GLN A 212 -22.77 23.29 -16.36
N ILE A 213 -23.71 22.79 -15.55
CA ILE A 213 -24.49 21.58 -15.89
C ILE A 213 -25.33 21.80 -17.16
N GLU A 214 -25.97 22.95 -17.32
CA GLU A 214 -26.74 23.29 -18.51
C GLU A 214 -25.87 23.31 -19.77
N ALA A 215 -24.65 23.84 -19.67
CA ALA A 215 -23.71 23.86 -20.77
C ALA A 215 -23.20 22.44 -21.14
N ILE A 216 -23.07 21.52 -20.16
CA ILE A 216 -22.77 20.09 -20.44
C ILE A 216 -23.95 19.46 -21.17
N LEU A 217 -25.16 19.58 -20.65
CA LEU A 217 -26.38 19.03 -21.26
C LEU A 217 -26.62 19.51 -22.69
N SER A 218 -26.31 20.77 -22.97
CA SER A 218 -26.45 21.36 -24.31
C SER A 218 -25.58 20.68 -25.38
N LYS A 219 -24.50 20.04 -25.01
CA LYS A 219 -23.68 19.23 -25.94
C LYS A 219 -24.44 17.99 -26.47
N TYR A 220 -25.46 17.57 -25.74
CA TYR A 220 -26.28 16.38 -26.02
C TYR A 220 -27.73 16.75 -26.43
N ASP A 221 -27.98 18.01 -26.82
CA ASP A 221 -29.31 18.54 -27.15
C ASP A 221 -30.32 18.37 -26.01
N LEU A 222 -29.87 18.44 -24.76
CA LEU A 222 -30.66 18.36 -23.53
C LEU A 222 -30.58 19.67 -22.73
N ASP A 223 -31.53 19.86 -21.82
CA ASP A 223 -31.59 20.99 -20.90
C ASP A 223 -31.82 20.54 -19.45
N LEU A 224 -31.83 21.51 -18.50
CA LEU A 224 -32.06 21.20 -17.08
C LEU A 224 -33.49 20.68 -16.78
N LYS A 225 -34.44 20.71 -17.72
CA LYS A 225 -35.79 20.15 -17.56
C LYS A 225 -35.89 18.71 -18.00
N SER A 226 -34.86 18.18 -18.67
CA SER A 226 -34.78 16.78 -19.07
C SER A 226 -34.71 15.87 -17.84
N PRO A 227 -35.54 14.82 -17.75
CA PRO A 227 -35.44 13.82 -16.67
C PRO A 227 -34.04 13.16 -16.63
N VAL A 228 -33.53 12.95 -15.43
CA VAL A 228 -32.18 12.37 -15.27
C VAL A 228 -32.03 11.02 -15.97
N LYS A 229 -33.06 10.19 -15.96
CA LYS A 229 -33.09 8.88 -16.66
C LYS A 229 -32.88 8.96 -18.16
N ASP A 230 -33.17 10.12 -18.80
CA ASP A 230 -33.05 10.34 -20.23
C ASP A 230 -31.69 10.98 -20.59
N ILE A 231 -30.87 11.31 -19.61
CA ILE A 231 -29.52 11.87 -19.79
C ILE A 231 -28.55 10.73 -20.11
N PRO A 232 -27.77 10.79 -21.20
CA PRO A 232 -26.74 9.80 -21.51
C PRO A 232 -25.73 9.64 -20.38
N GLN A 233 -25.23 8.42 -20.19
CA GLN A 233 -24.26 8.11 -19.10
C GLN A 233 -23.01 8.98 -19.16
N GLU A 234 -22.50 9.29 -20.36
CA GLU A 234 -21.33 10.14 -20.57
C GLU A 234 -21.58 11.58 -20.05
N ALA A 235 -22.76 12.14 -20.32
CA ALA A 235 -23.14 13.45 -19.79
C ALA A 235 -23.33 13.42 -18.27
N MET A 236 -23.89 12.33 -17.74
CA MET A 236 -24.07 12.15 -16.31
C MET A 236 -22.70 11.99 -15.61
N ASP A 237 -21.75 11.30 -16.21
CA ASP A 237 -20.39 11.17 -15.69
C ASP A 237 -19.67 12.52 -15.66
N GLU A 238 -19.81 13.35 -16.71
CA GLU A 238 -19.30 14.73 -16.69
C GLU A 238 -19.95 15.55 -15.56
N ILE A 239 -21.25 15.42 -15.34
CA ILE A 239 -21.99 16.13 -14.29
C ILE A 239 -21.55 15.66 -12.89
N LEU A 240 -21.38 14.37 -12.69
CA LEU A 240 -21.04 13.83 -11.38
C LEU A 240 -19.55 13.98 -11.05
N TYR A 241 -18.65 13.68 -11.99
CA TYR A 241 -17.21 13.54 -11.73
C TYR A 241 -16.36 14.65 -12.34
N GLY A 242 -16.96 15.50 -13.19
CA GLY A 242 -16.29 16.63 -13.82
C GLY A 242 -16.02 16.44 -15.31
N ALA A 243 -15.98 17.55 -16.03
CA ALA A 243 -15.69 17.57 -17.46
C ALA A 243 -14.16 17.64 -17.69
N LEU A 244 -13.66 16.87 -18.68
CA LEU A 244 -12.24 16.89 -19.07
C LEU A 244 -11.86 18.26 -19.70
N GLU A 245 -12.80 18.85 -20.46
CA GLU A 245 -12.62 20.13 -21.11
C GLU A 245 -13.33 21.25 -20.32
N LYS A 246 -12.87 22.49 -20.52
CA LYS A 246 -13.54 23.65 -19.94
C LYS A 246 -14.93 23.80 -20.54
N VAL A 247 -15.91 24.04 -19.68
CA VAL A 247 -17.31 24.25 -20.04
C VAL A 247 -17.53 25.71 -20.45
N ARG A 248 -18.18 25.91 -21.60
CA ARG A 248 -18.53 27.24 -22.10
C ARG A 248 -19.84 27.72 -21.46
N ILE A 249 -19.79 28.83 -20.75
CA ILE A 249 -20.97 29.50 -20.20
C ILE A 249 -21.29 30.69 -21.06
N ALA A 250 -22.53 30.77 -21.51
CA ALA A 250 -23.00 31.87 -22.35
C ALA A 250 -22.88 33.22 -21.61
N LYS A 251 -22.42 34.24 -22.33
CA LYS A 251 -22.16 35.59 -21.82
C LYS A 251 -23.40 36.26 -21.18
N GLU A 252 -24.59 35.92 -21.66
CA GLU A 252 -25.86 36.42 -21.15
C GLU A 252 -26.13 35.99 -19.70
N LEU A 253 -25.66 34.80 -19.31
CA LEU A 253 -25.85 34.27 -17.95
C LEU A 253 -24.91 34.92 -16.93
N VAL A 254 -23.71 35.30 -17.34
CA VAL A 254 -22.69 35.91 -16.46
C VAL A 254 -22.56 37.42 -16.62
N HIS A 255 -23.45 38.04 -17.43
CA HIS A 255 -23.48 39.50 -17.72
C HIS A 255 -22.13 40.07 -18.17
N THR A 256 -21.41 39.30 -19.06
CA THR A 256 -20.11 39.69 -19.64
C THR A 256 -20.26 40.00 -21.12
N THR A 257 -19.21 40.55 -21.72
CA THR A 257 -19.16 40.85 -23.17
C THR A 257 -18.71 39.66 -24.00
N THR A 258 -18.13 38.65 -23.38
CA THR A 258 -17.56 37.42 -24.02
C THR A 258 -17.99 36.19 -23.28
N ASP A 259 -17.99 35.03 -23.97
CA ASP A 259 -18.24 33.72 -23.36
C ASP A 259 -17.15 33.40 -22.34
N TYR A 260 -17.57 32.73 -21.28
CA TYR A 260 -16.69 32.39 -20.17
C TYR A 260 -16.42 30.87 -20.13
N PHE A 261 -15.16 30.50 -20.12
CA PHE A 261 -14.72 29.08 -20.09
C PHE A 261 -14.20 28.72 -18.72
N VAL A 262 -14.87 27.79 -18.04
CA VAL A 262 -14.52 27.36 -16.68
C VAL A 262 -14.34 25.85 -16.60
N ALA A 263 -13.44 25.41 -15.73
CA ALA A 263 -13.36 24.02 -15.36
C ALA A 263 -14.58 23.64 -14.53
N PHE A 264 -15.09 22.44 -14.76
CA PHE A 264 -16.16 21.87 -13.95
C PHE A 264 -15.68 20.59 -13.30
N ASP A 265 -15.57 20.61 -11.99
CA ASP A 265 -15.00 19.52 -11.18
C ASP A 265 -16.02 18.43 -10.80
N GLY A 266 -17.28 18.61 -11.14
CA GLY A 266 -18.37 17.68 -10.85
C GLY A 266 -19.02 17.84 -9.47
N VAL A 267 -20.25 17.32 -9.37
CA VAL A 267 -21.08 17.42 -8.16
C VAL A 267 -20.46 16.64 -6.99
N VAL A 268 -19.82 15.49 -7.26
CA VAL A 268 -19.17 14.66 -6.23
C VAL A 268 -18.03 15.42 -5.56
N LYS A 269 -17.18 16.11 -6.34
CA LYS A 269 -16.08 16.92 -5.78
C LYS A 269 -16.60 18.15 -5.04
N TYR A 270 -17.64 18.79 -5.57
CA TYR A 270 -18.32 19.88 -4.88
C TYR A 270 -18.85 19.43 -3.51
N LEU A 271 -19.53 18.27 -3.46
CA LEU A 271 -20.07 17.73 -2.22
C LEU A 271 -18.95 17.40 -1.22
N ARG A 272 -17.83 16.80 -1.66
CA ARG A 272 -16.66 16.57 -0.83
C ARG A 272 -16.06 17.85 -0.26
N ALA A 273 -15.93 18.88 -1.09
CA ALA A 273 -15.39 20.17 -0.65
C ALA A 273 -16.28 20.82 0.43
N VAL A 274 -17.61 20.70 0.31
CA VAL A 274 -18.54 21.17 1.34
C VAL A 274 -18.41 20.35 2.62
N MET A 275 -18.26 19.03 2.51
CA MET A 275 -18.05 18.15 3.67
C MET A 275 -16.76 18.45 4.44
N GLU A 276 -15.68 18.74 3.73
CA GLU A 276 -14.36 19.04 4.31
C GLU A 276 -14.28 20.48 4.85
N GLY A 277 -15.01 21.42 4.22
CA GLY A 277 -14.97 22.86 4.55
C GLY A 277 -15.98 23.32 5.61
N ASP A 278 -17.07 22.57 5.82
CA ASP A 278 -18.10 22.95 6.81
C ASP A 278 -18.03 22.05 8.05
N GLU A 279 -17.33 22.52 9.08
CA GLU A 279 -17.22 21.83 10.37
C GLU A 279 -18.45 22.02 11.28
N SER A 280 -19.44 22.81 10.86
CA SER A 280 -20.66 23.04 11.64
C SER A 280 -21.47 21.75 11.82
N ALA A 281 -22.20 21.64 12.93
CA ALA A 281 -23.09 20.51 13.18
C ALA A 281 -24.18 20.38 12.10
N ALA A 282 -24.63 21.50 11.53
CA ALA A 282 -25.61 21.54 10.46
C ALA A 282 -25.04 21.03 9.12
N GLY A 283 -23.81 21.44 8.76
CA GLY A 283 -23.11 20.99 7.57
C GLY A 283 -22.80 19.48 7.61
N LYS A 284 -22.31 18.98 8.76
CA LYS A 284 -22.07 17.55 8.97
C LYS A 284 -23.36 16.73 8.88
N LYS A 285 -24.46 17.20 9.47
CA LYS A 285 -25.77 16.55 9.39
C LYS A 285 -26.31 16.54 7.96
N TRP A 286 -26.14 17.64 7.24
CA TRP A 286 -26.59 17.76 5.85
C TRP A 286 -25.78 16.83 4.94
N SER A 287 -24.46 16.90 4.98
CA SER A 287 -23.58 16.07 4.15
C SER A 287 -23.70 14.58 4.45
N GLY A 288 -23.91 14.22 5.71
CA GLY A 288 -24.15 12.85 6.15
C GLY A 288 -25.35 12.16 5.50
N GLN A 289 -26.32 12.93 4.97
CA GLN A 289 -27.47 12.39 4.24
C GLN A 289 -27.08 11.74 2.92
N PHE A 290 -25.94 12.13 2.33
CA PHE A 290 -25.48 11.68 1.01
C PHE A 290 -24.33 10.66 1.10
N ILE A 291 -24.03 10.18 2.31
CA ILE A 291 -22.94 9.25 2.58
C ILE A 291 -23.51 7.86 2.91
N ALA A 292 -22.82 6.84 2.48
CA ALA A 292 -22.96 5.48 2.97
C ALA A 292 -21.59 4.97 3.43
N ASP A 293 -21.59 4.21 4.53
CA ASP A 293 -20.42 3.46 4.94
C ASP A 293 -20.32 2.20 4.08
N VAL A 294 -19.21 2.06 3.37
CA VAL A 294 -18.92 0.92 2.52
C VAL A 294 -17.69 0.19 3.04
N THR A 295 -17.62 -1.11 2.80
CA THR A 295 -16.44 -1.89 3.15
C THR A 295 -15.20 -1.31 2.49
N CYS A 296 -14.14 -1.10 3.24
CA CYS A 296 -12.89 -0.56 2.73
C CYS A 296 -12.31 -1.46 1.63
N GLY A 297 -12.17 -0.92 0.42
CA GLY A 297 -11.68 -1.67 -0.74
C GLY A 297 -10.21 -2.12 -0.61
N GLU A 298 -9.40 -1.43 0.23
CA GLU A 298 -7.99 -1.79 0.44
C GLU A 298 -7.83 -3.02 1.35
N CYS A 299 -8.52 -3.04 2.50
CA CYS A 299 -8.43 -4.14 3.47
C CYS A 299 -9.62 -5.10 3.44
N GLN A 300 -10.62 -4.84 2.61
CA GLN A 300 -11.83 -5.66 2.48
C GLN A 300 -12.52 -5.97 3.83
N GLY A 301 -12.58 -4.96 4.71
CA GLY A 301 -13.15 -5.09 6.04
C GLY A 301 -12.19 -5.57 7.13
N GLN A 302 -11.03 -6.12 6.77
CA GLN A 302 -10.08 -6.76 7.69
C GLN A 302 -9.33 -5.80 8.62
N ARG A 303 -9.49 -4.47 8.46
CA ARG A 303 -9.02 -3.42 9.36
C ARG A 303 -7.50 -3.24 9.45
N LEU A 304 -6.71 -4.23 9.05
CA LEU A 304 -5.25 -4.28 9.12
C LEU A 304 -4.60 -3.99 7.76
N ASN A 305 -3.34 -3.60 7.80
CA ASN A 305 -2.53 -3.42 6.60
C ASN A 305 -2.12 -4.76 5.98
N ARG A 306 -1.64 -4.74 4.73
CA ARG A 306 -1.28 -5.96 3.98
C ARG A 306 -0.15 -6.75 4.62
N GLU A 307 0.82 -6.07 5.27
CA GLU A 307 1.93 -6.73 5.96
C GLU A 307 1.41 -7.56 7.14
N ALA A 308 0.57 -6.99 8.01
CA ALA A 308 -0.03 -7.68 9.13
C ALA A 308 -0.86 -8.91 8.72
N LEU A 309 -1.67 -8.75 7.67
CA LEU A 309 -2.51 -9.83 7.10
C LEU A 309 -1.70 -10.94 6.41
N SER A 310 -0.43 -10.69 6.11
CA SER A 310 0.46 -11.67 5.48
C SER A 310 1.12 -12.63 6.47
N TYR A 311 0.92 -12.44 7.77
CA TYR A 311 1.34 -13.41 8.79
C TYR A 311 0.23 -14.41 9.05
N LYS A 312 0.52 -15.70 8.86
CA LYS A 312 -0.45 -16.79 9.03
C LYS A 312 0.03 -17.83 10.04
N ILE A 313 -0.92 -18.35 10.80
CA ILE A 313 -0.75 -19.53 11.66
C ILE A 313 -1.68 -20.60 11.10
N TRP A 314 -1.12 -21.72 10.71
CA TRP A 314 -1.88 -22.83 10.09
C TRP A 314 -2.87 -22.34 9.02
N GLY A 315 -2.36 -21.51 8.08
CA GLY A 315 -3.10 -21.00 6.92
C GLY A 315 -3.99 -19.79 7.18
N LYS A 316 -4.27 -19.40 8.44
CA LYS A 316 -5.15 -18.29 8.78
C LYS A 316 -4.39 -17.09 9.31
N ASN A 317 -4.77 -15.88 8.90
CA ASN A 317 -4.28 -14.64 9.45
C ASN A 317 -5.11 -14.20 10.67
N ILE A 318 -4.68 -13.13 11.35
CA ILE A 318 -5.35 -12.66 12.57
C ILE A 318 -6.79 -12.19 12.34
N SER A 319 -7.10 -11.57 11.19
CA SER A 319 -8.45 -11.12 10.87
C SER A 319 -9.38 -12.32 10.64
N GLU A 320 -8.94 -13.32 9.87
CA GLU A 320 -9.68 -14.55 9.64
C GLU A 320 -9.97 -15.32 10.94
N LEU A 321 -9.03 -15.25 11.92
CA LEU A 321 -9.24 -15.84 13.24
C LEU A 321 -10.21 -15.02 14.09
N SER A 322 -10.18 -13.70 13.96
CA SER A 322 -11.10 -12.82 14.70
C SER A 322 -12.53 -12.84 14.17
N GLU A 323 -12.71 -13.22 12.90
CA GLU A 323 -14.03 -13.37 12.27
C GLU A 323 -14.73 -14.70 12.60
N MET A 324 -13.97 -15.69 13.11
CA MET A 324 -14.55 -16.95 13.56
C MET A 324 -15.49 -16.73 14.77
N ASP A 325 -16.56 -17.51 14.84
CA ASP A 325 -17.29 -17.59 16.10
C ASP A 325 -16.45 -18.24 17.21
N LEU A 326 -16.80 -17.98 18.46
CA LEU A 326 -16.02 -18.44 19.60
C LEU A 326 -15.94 -19.97 19.69
N GLY A 327 -16.95 -20.69 19.21
CA GLY A 327 -16.96 -22.14 19.16
C GLY A 327 -15.93 -22.67 18.17
N GLU A 328 -15.94 -22.16 16.92
CA GLU A 328 -14.96 -22.52 15.89
C GLU A 328 -13.54 -22.15 16.31
N LEU A 329 -13.35 -20.95 16.88
CA LEU A 329 -12.04 -20.50 17.35
C LEU A 329 -11.50 -21.40 18.48
N TYR A 330 -12.38 -21.85 19.39
CA TYR A 330 -11.99 -22.77 20.46
C TYR A 330 -11.48 -24.11 19.93
N GLU A 331 -12.19 -24.70 18.98
CA GLU A 331 -11.77 -25.95 18.32
C GLU A 331 -10.47 -25.77 17.54
N TRP A 332 -10.38 -24.71 16.72
CA TRP A 332 -9.17 -24.37 15.97
C TRP A 332 -7.94 -24.19 16.90
N MET A 333 -8.10 -23.49 18.02
CA MET A 333 -7.06 -23.34 19.04
C MET A 333 -6.68 -24.66 19.70
N GLY A 334 -7.57 -25.65 19.73
CA GLY A 334 -7.29 -26.99 20.22
C GLY A 334 -6.33 -27.77 19.32
N GLU A 335 -6.46 -27.58 18.02
CA GLU A 335 -5.72 -28.32 17.01
C GLU A 335 -4.44 -27.63 16.53
N VAL A 336 -4.38 -26.30 16.58
CA VAL A 336 -3.26 -25.51 16.03
C VAL A 336 -1.90 -25.96 16.54
N GLY A 337 -1.82 -26.43 17.79
CA GLY A 337 -0.58 -26.95 18.38
C GLY A 337 0.02 -28.14 17.63
N ASN A 338 -0.81 -28.96 16.97
CA ASN A 338 -0.38 -30.11 16.18
C ASN A 338 0.25 -29.72 14.83
N HIS A 339 -0.04 -28.49 14.36
CA HIS A 339 0.44 -27.95 13.09
C HIS A 339 1.61 -26.99 13.25
N LEU A 340 2.11 -26.79 14.48
CA LEU A 340 3.30 -25.99 14.78
C LEU A 340 4.54 -26.85 14.83
N GLY A 341 5.67 -26.28 14.38
CA GLY A 341 6.99 -26.89 14.62
C GLY A 341 7.34 -26.94 16.11
N GLU A 342 8.29 -27.82 16.48
CA GLU A 342 8.66 -28.08 17.88
C GLU A 342 8.92 -26.81 18.70
N THR A 343 9.80 -25.93 18.22
CA THR A 343 10.14 -24.65 18.88
C THR A 343 8.92 -23.71 18.98
N GLN A 344 8.10 -23.64 17.92
CA GLN A 344 6.90 -22.82 17.90
C GLN A 344 5.85 -23.33 18.88
N ARG A 345 5.71 -24.65 18.99
CA ARG A 345 4.80 -25.32 19.92
C ARG A 345 5.18 -25.00 21.37
N GLN A 346 6.44 -25.14 21.72
CA GLN A 346 6.92 -24.81 23.08
C GLN A 346 6.59 -23.36 23.47
N ILE A 347 6.79 -22.41 22.57
CA ILE A 347 6.49 -20.99 22.83
C ILE A 347 4.97 -20.76 22.93
N ALA A 348 4.16 -21.41 22.10
CA ALA A 348 2.73 -21.13 21.98
C ALA A 348 1.87 -21.86 23.00
N THR A 349 2.33 -22.95 23.62
CA THR A 349 1.52 -23.84 24.46
C THR A 349 0.81 -23.08 25.60
N GLU A 350 1.52 -22.30 26.39
CA GLU A 350 0.92 -21.57 27.50
C GLU A 350 -0.03 -20.46 27.02
N ILE A 351 0.29 -19.81 25.90
CA ILE A 351 -0.55 -18.77 25.28
C ILE A 351 -1.86 -19.38 24.78
N ILE A 352 -1.79 -20.50 24.06
CA ILE A 352 -2.97 -21.22 23.54
C ILE A 352 -3.86 -21.69 24.70
N LYS A 353 -3.26 -22.24 25.77
CA LYS A 353 -3.97 -22.68 26.96
C LYS A 353 -4.74 -21.53 27.62
N GLU A 354 -4.10 -20.38 27.77
CA GLU A 354 -4.73 -19.19 28.38
C GLU A 354 -5.85 -18.62 27.50
N ILE A 355 -5.67 -18.56 26.18
CA ILE A 355 -6.70 -18.11 25.24
C ILE A 355 -7.90 -19.07 25.30
N ARG A 356 -7.66 -20.39 25.22
CA ARG A 356 -8.73 -21.39 25.28
C ARG A 356 -9.51 -21.31 26.61
N LYS A 357 -8.83 -21.08 27.73
CA LYS A 357 -9.48 -20.89 29.03
C LYS A 357 -10.46 -19.71 29.01
N ARG A 358 -10.07 -18.59 28.40
CA ARG A 358 -10.91 -17.40 28.29
C ARG A 358 -12.09 -17.62 27.36
N ILE A 359 -11.85 -18.23 26.19
CA ILE A 359 -12.93 -18.56 25.25
C ILE A 359 -13.92 -19.55 25.92
N ARG A 360 -13.42 -20.58 26.61
CA ARG A 360 -14.25 -21.53 27.31
C ARG A 360 -15.20 -20.86 28.29
N PHE A 361 -14.72 -19.88 29.06
CA PHE A 361 -15.58 -19.11 29.96
C PHE A 361 -16.74 -18.41 29.20
N LEU A 362 -16.45 -17.82 28.02
CA LEU A 362 -17.50 -17.19 27.19
C LEU A 362 -18.50 -18.21 26.65
N LEU A 363 -18.02 -19.39 26.23
CA LEU A 363 -18.87 -20.47 25.76
C LEU A 363 -19.79 -20.99 26.88
N ASP A 364 -19.26 -21.12 28.11
CA ASP A 364 -20.03 -21.62 29.27
C ASP A 364 -21.17 -20.65 29.67
N VAL A 365 -21.12 -19.38 29.26
CA VAL A 365 -22.21 -18.41 29.44
C VAL A 365 -23.11 -18.26 28.18
N GLY A 366 -22.92 -19.11 27.17
CA GLY A 366 -23.77 -19.18 25.98
C GLY A 366 -23.47 -18.11 24.89
N LEU A 367 -22.24 -17.63 24.80
CA LEU A 367 -21.81 -16.61 23.83
C LEU A 367 -21.05 -17.21 22.64
N ASP A 368 -21.37 -18.43 22.24
CA ASP A 368 -20.74 -19.20 21.17
C ASP A 368 -20.80 -18.52 19.79
N TYR A 369 -21.86 -17.78 19.54
CA TYR A 369 -22.13 -17.07 18.27
C TYR A 369 -21.42 -15.73 18.10
N LEU A 370 -20.72 -15.24 19.10
CA LEU A 370 -19.93 -14.00 18.99
C LEU A 370 -18.59 -14.28 18.33
N SER A 371 -18.10 -13.30 17.58
CA SER A 371 -16.71 -13.21 17.08
C SER A 371 -15.87 -12.25 17.93
N VAL A 372 -14.54 -12.30 17.82
CA VAL A 372 -13.59 -11.49 18.63
C VAL A 372 -13.36 -10.11 18.03
#